data_5d96d3c0b6e9053cd25d7167f35bf8af
#
_entry.id   5d96d3c0b6e9053cd25d7167f35bf8af
#
_cell.length_a   1.000
_cell.length_b   1.000
_cell.length_c   1.000
_cell.angle_alpha   90.00
_cell.angle_beta   90.00
_cell.angle_gamma   90.00
#
_symmetry.space_group_name_H-M   'P 1'
#
loop_
_entity.id
_entity.type
_entity.pdbx_description
1 polymer ?
#
loop_
_entity_poly.entity_id
_entity_poly.type
_entity_poly.pdbx_seq_one_letter_code
_entity_poly.pdbx_strand_id
1 'polypeptide(L)'
;LNAYLPNLKVMIARDEAGVIHGFLGVDENRIEMLFVDAASRGKGVGKLLLNYAITHFGANEVDVDEQNPQGVAFYQHMGFVQVRRPVRDGQGNAFPLLHMRLGE
;
A
#
# COMPACT_ATOMS: atom_id res chain seq x y z
N LEU A 1 -0.23 -18.25 7.51
CA LEU A 1 0.52 -17.19 8.14
C LEU A 1 -0.30 -16.07 8.66
N ASN A 2 -1.57 -16.24 8.65
CA ASN A 2 -2.47 -15.21 9.13
C ASN A 2 -2.50 -15.10 10.62
N ALA A 3 -1.82 -16.00 11.29
CA ALA A 3 -1.86 -16.02 12.75
C ALA A 3 -1.34 -14.72 13.35
N TYR A 4 -0.49 -14.02 12.63
CA TYR A 4 0.10 -12.79 13.13
C TYR A 4 -0.64 -11.54 12.69
N LEU A 5 -1.60 -11.69 11.78
CA LEU A 5 -2.32 -10.55 11.23
C LEU A 5 -3.81 -10.90 11.12
N PRO A 6 -4.45 -11.19 12.25
CA PRO A 6 -5.82 -11.69 12.22
C PRO A 6 -6.82 -10.67 11.68
N ASN A 7 -6.47 -9.38 11.72
CA ASN A 7 -7.38 -8.33 11.25
C ASN A 7 -7.03 -7.82 9.86
N LEU A 8 -6.07 -8.46 9.20
CA LEU A 8 -5.66 -8.01 7.88
C LEU A 8 -6.74 -8.35 6.86
N LYS A 9 -7.17 -7.32 6.14
CA LYS A 9 -8.11 -7.50 5.04
C LYS A 9 -7.32 -7.50 3.75
N VAL A 10 -7.50 -8.56 2.96
CA VAL A 10 -6.72 -8.73 1.73
C VAL A 10 -7.66 -8.73 0.54
N MET A 11 -7.29 -7.94 -0.47
CA MET A 11 -7.99 -7.92 -1.75
C MET A 11 -7.08 -8.45 -2.81
N ILE A 12 -7.66 -9.21 -3.75
CA ILE A 12 -6.91 -9.83 -4.82
C ILE A 12 -7.52 -9.36 -6.14
N ALA A 13 -6.66 -8.87 -7.03
CA ALA A 13 -7.07 -8.52 -8.39
C ALA A 13 -6.89 -9.76 -9.26
N ARG A 14 -7.98 -10.29 -9.79
CA ARG A 14 -7.99 -11.53 -10.55
C ARG A 14 -8.75 -11.28 -11.84
N ASP A 15 -8.25 -11.84 -12.94
CA ASP A 15 -8.96 -11.72 -14.20
C ASP A 15 -9.98 -12.85 -14.38
N GLU A 16 -10.66 -12.87 -15.50
CA GLU A 16 -11.71 -13.84 -15.75
C GLU A 16 -11.17 -15.27 -15.84
N ALA A 17 -9.90 -15.41 -16.20
CA ALA A 17 -9.26 -16.71 -16.27
C ALA A 17 -8.78 -17.18 -14.90
N GLY A 18 -8.92 -16.36 -13.88
CA GLY A 18 -8.48 -16.68 -12.53
C GLY A 18 -7.04 -16.33 -12.23
N VAL A 19 -6.37 -15.66 -13.15
CA VAL A 19 -4.98 -15.27 -12.95
C VAL A 19 -4.92 -14.06 -12.01
N ILE A 20 -4.06 -14.17 -11.00
CA ILE A 20 -3.92 -13.12 -10.01
C ILE A 20 -2.89 -12.11 -10.51
N HIS A 21 -3.28 -10.84 -10.58
CA HIS A 21 -2.43 -9.77 -11.07
C HIS A 21 -1.87 -8.91 -9.95
N GLY A 22 -2.40 -9.02 -8.76
CA GLY A 22 -1.91 -8.27 -7.63
C GLY A 22 -2.77 -8.47 -6.40
N PHE A 23 -2.29 -7.96 -5.27
CA PHE A 23 -3.08 -7.99 -4.04
C PHE A 23 -2.69 -6.81 -3.18
N LEU A 24 -3.59 -6.48 -2.26
CA LEU A 24 -3.38 -5.40 -1.31
C LEU A 24 -3.94 -5.83 0.03
N GLY A 25 -3.19 -5.54 1.10
CA GLY A 25 -3.62 -5.84 2.44
C GLY A 25 -3.76 -4.58 3.27
N VAL A 26 -4.83 -4.52 4.05
CA VAL A 26 -5.13 -3.37 4.91
C VAL A 26 -5.34 -3.85 6.33
N ASP A 27 -4.68 -3.17 7.27
CA ASP A 27 -4.91 -3.37 8.69
C ASP A 27 -5.51 -2.07 9.23
N GLU A 28 -6.77 -2.12 9.62
CA GLU A 28 -7.54 -0.94 9.99
C GLU A 28 -7.56 0.05 8.84
N ASN A 29 -6.88 1.19 8.97
CA ASN A 29 -6.84 2.19 7.90
C ASN A 29 -5.49 2.28 7.22
N ARG A 30 -4.58 1.36 7.52
CA ARG A 30 -3.22 1.40 6.99
C ARG A 30 -3.02 0.31 5.96
N ILE A 31 -2.44 0.70 4.83
CA ILE A 31 -2.05 -0.24 3.81
C ILE A 31 -0.77 -0.94 4.27
N GLU A 32 -0.85 -2.25 4.45
CA GLU A 32 0.28 -3.02 4.94
C GLU A 32 1.10 -3.63 3.82
N MET A 33 0.46 -3.91 2.70
CA MET A 33 1.16 -4.47 1.55
C MET A 33 0.39 -4.15 0.28
N LEU A 34 1.13 -3.99 -0.79
CA LEU A 34 0.56 -3.83 -2.12
C LEU A 34 1.54 -4.45 -3.10
N PHE A 35 1.09 -5.46 -3.81
CA PHE A 35 1.89 -6.15 -4.80
C PHE A 35 1.16 -6.17 -6.12
N VAL A 36 1.86 -5.86 -7.20
CA VAL A 36 1.35 -5.97 -8.55
C VAL A 36 2.35 -6.80 -9.34
N ASP A 37 1.86 -7.85 -9.99
CA ASP A 37 2.69 -8.70 -10.82
C ASP A 37 3.40 -7.86 -11.87
N ALA A 38 4.67 -8.20 -12.14
CA ALA A 38 5.50 -7.39 -13.04
C ALA A 38 4.87 -7.28 -14.43
N ALA A 39 4.27 -8.37 -14.92
CA ALA A 39 3.65 -8.37 -16.24
C ALA A 39 2.37 -7.54 -16.28
N SER A 40 1.83 -7.20 -15.11
CA SER A 40 0.57 -6.46 -15.01
C SER A 40 0.78 -4.98 -14.69
N ARG A 41 2.02 -4.56 -14.49
CA ARG A 41 2.30 -3.18 -14.17
C ARG A 41 1.97 -2.28 -15.34
N GLY A 42 1.52 -1.06 -15.00
CA GLY A 42 1.13 -0.10 -16.03
C GLY A 42 -0.26 -0.32 -16.58
N LYS A 43 -1.00 -1.29 -16.04
CA LYS A 43 -2.35 -1.62 -16.51
C LYS A 43 -3.43 -1.20 -15.51
N GLY A 44 -3.06 -0.42 -14.52
CA GLY A 44 -4.03 0.10 -13.57
C GLY A 44 -4.41 -0.84 -12.44
N VAL A 45 -3.72 -1.95 -12.28
CA VAL A 45 -4.05 -2.92 -11.22
C VAL A 45 -3.83 -2.30 -9.84
N GLY A 46 -2.71 -1.64 -9.62
CA GLY A 46 -2.44 -0.99 -8.34
C GLY A 46 -3.45 0.08 -8.02
N LYS A 47 -3.82 0.87 -9.03
CA LYS A 47 -4.82 1.91 -8.86
C LYS A 47 -6.17 1.32 -8.50
N LEU A 48 -6.55 0.23 -9.16
CA LEU A 48 -7.81 -0.44 -8.89
C LEU A 48 -7.85 -0.96 -7.45
N LEU A 49 -6.79 -1.63 -7.03
CA LEU A 49 -6.71 -2.17 -5.68
C LEU A 49 -6.76 -1.07 -4.63
N LEU A 50 -5.99 -0.02 -4.84
CA LEU A 50 -5.92 1.07 -3.87
C LEU A 50 -7.26 1.81 -3.78
N ASN A 51 -7.89 2.08 -4.92
CA ASN A 51 -9.19 2.75 -4.90
C ASN A 51 -10.23 1.91 -4.18
N TYR A 52 -10.20 0.60 -4.37
CA TYR A 52 -11.11 -0.28 -3.66
C TYR A 52 -10.88 -0.22 -2.15
N ALA A 53 -9.61 -0.23 -1.75
CA ALA A 53 -9.27 -0.18 -0.33
C ALA A 53 -9.72 1.14 0.30
N ILE A 54 -9.53 2.25 -0.40
CA ILE A 54 -9.95 3.55 0.10
C ILE A 54 -11.47 3.58 0.25
N THR A 55 -12.18 3.11 -0.76
CA THR A 55 -13.62 3.20 -0.78
C THR A 55 -14.29 2.25 0.21
N HIS A 56 -13.80 1.03 0.29
CA HIS A 56 -14.49 -0.02 1.04
C HIS A 56 -13.91 -0.30 2.42
N PHE A 57 -12.65 0.03 2.64
CA PHE A 57 -12.00 -0.26 3.92
C PHE A 57 -11.49 0.99 4.61
N GLY A 58 -11.68 2.16 4.00
CA GLY A 58 -11.23 3.40 4.62
C GLY A 58 -9.73 3.52 4.72
N ALA A 59 -9.00 2.86 3.84
CA ALA A 59 -7.55 2.95 3.85
C ALA A 59 -7.11 4.37 3.53
N ASN A 60 -6.29 4.96 4.40
CA ASN A 60 -5.86 6.34 4.19
C ASN A 60 -4.44 6.60 4.67
N GLU A 61 -3.71 5.56 5.08
CA GLU A 61 -2.33 5.72 5.53
C GLU A 61 -1.47 4.62 4.95
N VAL A 62 -0.20 4.94 4.70
CA VAL A 62 0.77 3.98 4.23
C VAL A 62 2.17 4.46 4.61
N ASP A 63 3.05 3.52 4.91
CA ASP A 63 4.48 3.80 5.09
C ASP A 63 5.20 3.28 3.86
N VAL A 64 5.95 4.14 3.20
CA VAL A 64 6.63 3.80 1.95
C VAL A 64 8.12 3.98 2.14
N ASP A 65 8.91 3.01 1.69
CA ASP A 65 10.35 3.11 1.71
C ASP A 65 10.76 4.28 0.80
N GLU A 66 11.47 5.27 1.37
CA GLU A 66 11.87 6.42 0.57
C GLU A 66 12.88 6.05 -0.51
N GLN A 67 13.49 4.88 -0.41
CA GLN A 67 14.38 4.37 -1.44
C GLN A 67 13.63 3.68 -2.56
N ASN A 68 12.29 3.69 -2.49
CA ASN A 68 11.42 3.18 -3.54
C ASN A 68 10.69 4.35 -4.19
N PRO A 69 11.36 5.09 -5.10
CA PRO A 69 10.75 6.28 -5.67
C PRO A 69 9.50 5.99 -6.49
N GLN A 70 9.41 4.80 -7.08
CA GLN A 70 8.21 4.44 -7.83
C GLN A 70 7.01 4.29 -6.91
N GLY A 71 7.22 3.69 -5.74
CA GLY A 71 6.15 3.55 -4.76
C GLY A 71 5.71 4.89 -4.23
N VAL A 72 6.67 5.75 -3.89
CA VAL A 72 6.34 7.09 -3.40
C VAL A 72 5.55 7.85 -4.46
N ALA A 73 6.01 7.82 -5.70
CA ALA A 73 5.33 8.54 -6.79
C ALA A 73 3.92 7.99 -7.00
N PHE A 74 3.77 6.67 -6.90
CA PHE A 74 2.45 6.05 -7.06
C PHE A 74 1.46 6.58 -6.03
N TYR A 75 1.86 6.59 -4.76
CA TYR A 75 0.95 7.07 -3.72
C TYR A 75 0.70 8.56 -3.84
N GLN A 76 1.72 9.34 -4.22
CA GLN A 76 1.51 10.76 -4.45
C GLN A 76 0.50 10.99 -5.57
N HIS A 77 0.63 10.22 -6.65
CA HIS A 77 -0.30 10.32 -7.76
C HIS A 77 -1.73 9.98 -7.32
N MET A 78 -1.86 9.07 -6.37
CA MET A 78 -3.16 8.66 -5.86
C MET A 78 -3.71 9.61 -4.79
N GLY A 79 -3.01 10.69 -4.50
CA GLY A 79 -3.52 11.69 -3.58
C GLY A 79 -2.95 11.62 -2.17
N PHE A 80 -1.98 10.75 -1.93
CA PHE A 80 -1.34 10.67 -0.63
C PHE A 80 -0.27 11.73 -0.53
N VAL A 81 -0.14 12.30 0.66
CA VAL A 81 0.88 13.31 0.93
C VAL A 81 1.72 12.87 2.12
N GLN A 82 2.96 13.26 2.12
CA GLN A 82 3.84 12.97 3.21
C GLN A 82 3.43 13.78 4.44
N VAL A 83 3.21 13.09 5.55
CA VAL A 83 2.81 13.75 6.78
C VAL A 83 4.03 14.08 7.62
N ARG A 84 4.89 13.08 7.79
CA ARG A 84 6.13 13.28 8.51
C ARG A 84 7.00 12.06 8.28
N ARG A 85 8.29 12.22 8.56
CA ARG A 85 9.19 11.10 8.54
C ARG A 85 9.12 10.37 9.87
N PRO A 86 9.06 9.04 9.86
CA PRO A 86 9.18 8.29 11.10
C PRO A 86 10.53 8.56 11.76
N VAL A 87 10.53 8.49 13.07
CA VAL A 87 11.77 8.61 13.83
C VAL A 87 12.53 7.29 13.72
N ARG A 88 13.74 7.29 14.30
CA ARG A 88 14.54 6.08 14.34
C ARG A 88 13.84 5.01 15.14
N ASP A 89 14.19 3.76 14.84
CA ASP A 89 13.64 2.66 15.60
C ASP A 89 14.24 2.66 17.02
N GLY A 90 13.81 1.70 17.82
CA GLY A 90 14.24 1.63 19.20
C GLY A 90 15.72 1.33 19.38
N GLN A 91 16.41 0.96 18.31
CA GLN A 91 17.83 0.64 18.34
C GLN A 91 18.65 1.80 17.77
N GLY A 92 18.02 2.89 17.42
CA GLY A 92 18.73 4.03 16.89
C GLY A 92 18.96 3.99 15.40
N ASN A 93 18.51 2.95 14.71
CA ASN A 93 18.64 2.87 13.27
C ASN A 93 17.57 3.72 12.61
N ALA A 94 17.95 4.45 11.58
CA ALA A 94 17.00 5.22 10.81
C ALA A 94 16.31 4.31 9.81
N PHE A 95 15.00 4.30 9.82
CA PHE A 95 14.23 3.65 8.77
C PHE A 95 13.93 4.69 7.71
N PRO A 96 14.30 4.44 6.46
CA PRO A 96 14.02 5.40 5.40
C PRO A 96 12.57 5.27 4.93
N LEU A 97 11.65 5.36 5.86
CA LEU A 97 10.23 5.27 5.53
C LEU A 97 9.59 6.65 5.54
N LEU A 98 8.72 6.88 4.59
CA LEU A 98 7.89 8.06 4.54
C LEU A 98 6.48 7.68 4.96
N HIS A 99 5.99 8.37 5.97
CA HIS A 99 4.60 8.18 6.38
C HIS A 99 3.73 9.07 5.52
N MET A 100 2.78 8.46 4.82
CA MET A 100 1.93 9.20 3.90
C MET A 100 0.47 8.99 4.29
N ARG A 101 -0.32 10.01 4.05
CA ARG A 101 -1.74 9.99 4.34
C ARG A 101 -2.49 10.56 3.14
N LEU A 102 -3.65 9.96 2.88
CA LEU A 102 -4.51 10.43 1.81
C LEU A 102 -4.96 11.85 2.12
N GLY A 103 -4.68 12.77 1.21
CA GLY A 103 -5.10 14.16 1.34
C GLY A 103 -6.58 14.31 1.06
N GLU A 104 -7.11 15.41 1.52
CA GLU A 104 -8.54 15.68 1.30
C GLU A 104 -8.79 16.46 0.03
#